data_70b0acd2e8b714ab52b9204eedf70fb8
#
_entry.id   70b0acd2e8b714ab52b9204eedf70fb8
#
_cell.length_a   1.000
_cell.length_b   1.000
_cell.length_c   1.000
_cell.angle_alpha   90.00
_cell.angle_beta   90.00
_cell.angle_gamma   90.00
#
_symmetry.space_group_name_H-M   'P 1'
#
loop_
_entity.id
_entity.type
_entity.pdbx_description
1 polymer ?
#
loop_
_entity_poly.entity_id
_entity_poly.type
_entity_poly.pdbx_seq_one_letter_code
_entity_poly.pdbx_strand_id
1 'polypeptide(L)'
;MCIRDRAIPLKQVPATQGKLDFHRQEDEETARNAHENAAPERDASAGFSYLGTLRQQFALFETPEGLVLMHPKAARERIIFERLRARREAPMPSQQLLDPVVLDLDPRDFAVIRQFAPHFDQAGMAVTPFGQNTIRIESIPALLELENARAFLLELVDRLTQSEFSRNAKRMAYETFIGEFARKSAWRERISPHRAPAILKDLLACEVPYCTPGGKPTLVNYSVPEIKRKFGLQA
;
A
#
# COMPACT_ATOMS: atom_id res chain seq x y z
N MET A 1 -41.44 -7.91 46.39
CA MET A 1 -42.34 -7.95 45.24
C MET A 1 -41.64 -8.78 44.18
N CYS A 2 -42.04 -10.04 44.03
CA CYS A 2 -41.39 -11.06 43.22
C CYS A 2 -41.77 -10.90 41.75
N ILE A 3 -40.79 -10.93 40.86
CA ILE A 3 -41.02 -11.10 39.41
C ILE A 3 -40.57 -12.51 39.03
N ARG A 4 -41.59 -13.25 38.56
CA ARG A 4 -41.52 -14.66 38.20
C ARG A 4 -40.70 -14.90 36.93
N ASP A 5 -39.83 -15.90 36.97
CA ASP A 5 -39.27 -16.58 35.83
C ASP A 5 -40.31 -17.17 34.90
N ARG A 6 -40.24 -16.84 33.60
CA ARG A 6 -40.96 -17.56 32.55
C ARG A 6 -39.93 -18.36 31.72
N ALA A 7 -39.90 -19.65 31.97
CA ALA A 7 -39.25 -20.63 31.14
C ALA A 7 -39.95 -20.75 29.77
N ILE A 8 -39.18 -20.67 28.70
CA ILE A 8 -39.63 -20.91 27.31
C ILE A 8 -39.36 -22.40 27.00
N PRO A 9 -40.35 -23.18 26.52
CA PRO A 9 -40.16 -24.59 26.24
C PRO A 9 -39.38 -24.79 24.94
N LEU A 10 -38.32 -25.60 25.00
CA LEU A 10 -37.56 -26.10 23.85
C LEU A 10 -38.41 -27.06 23.00
N LYS A 11 -38.64 -26.69 21.74
CA LYS A 11 -39.23 -27.52 20.73
C LYS A 11 -38.21 -28.58 20.29
N GLN A 12 -38.54 -29.84 20.54
CA GLN A 12 -37.78 -31.00 20.04
C GLN A 12 -37.89 -31.10 18.52
N VAL A 13 -36.76 -31.16 17.82
CA VAL A 13 -36.65 -31.43 16.38
C VAL A 13 -36.30 -32.91 16.22
N PRO A 14 -36.98 -33.66 15.36
CA PRO A 14 -36.72 -35.10 15.21
C PRO A 14 -35.38 -35.33 14.49
N ALA A 15 -34.60 -36.27 14.98
CA ALA A 15 -33.34 -36.71 14.40
C ALA A 15 -33.60 -37.49 13.11
N THR A 16 -33.21 -36.93 11.97
CA THR A 16 -33.12 -37.66 10.70
C THR A 16 -31.67 -38.17 10.54
N GLN A 17 -31.50 -39.47 10.61
CA GLN A 17 -30.22 -40.12 10.31
C GLN A 17 -29.96 -40.04 8.80
N GLY A 18 -29.10 -39.10 8.39
CA GLY A 18 -28.48 -39.05 7.07
C GLY A 18 -27.12 -39.71 7.14
N LYS A 19 -26.88 -40.71 6.27
CA LYS A 19 -25.56 -41.33 6.05
C LYS A 19 -24.55 -40.26 5.69
N LEU A 20 -23.49 -40.16 6.49
CA LEU A 20 -22.32 -39.32 6.20
C LEU A 20 -21.37 -40.11 5.27
N ASP A 21 -21.22 -39.61 4.05
CA ASP A 21 -20.21 -40.12 3.10
C ASP A 21 -18.81 -39.70 3.55
N PHE A 22 -17.93 -40.67 3.73
CA PHE A 22 -16.57 -40.56 4.25
C PHE A 22 -15.53 -40.00 3.24
N HIS A 23 -15.94 -39.40 2.14
CA HIS A 23 -15.01 -38.82 1.15
C HIS A 23 -14.54 -37.40 1.42
N ARG A 24 -14.95 -36.77 2.54
CA ARG A 24 -14.61 -35.33 2.82
C ARG A 24 -13.44 -35.16 3.78
N GLN A 25 -12.89 -36.27 4.34
CA GLN A 25 -11.77 -36.18 5.28
C GLN A 25 -10.39 -36.13 4.60
N GLU A 26 -10.24 -36.67 3.40
CA GLU A 26 -8.96 -36.68 2.69
C GLU A 26 -8.61 -35.28 2.11
N ASP A 27 -9.62 -34.49 1.74
CA ASP A 27 -9.40 -33.13 1.19
C ASP A 27 -9.07 -32.10 2.28
N GLU A 28 -9.59 -32.28 3.51
CA GLU A 28 -9.26 -31.37 4.62
C GLU A 28 -7.89 -31.64 5.25
N GLU A 29 -7.45 -32.91 5.24
CA GLU A 29 -6.12 -33.30 5.73
C GLU A 29 -5.01 -32.87 4.76
N THR A 30 -5.28 -32.91 3.44
CA THR A 30 -4.38 -32.39 2.41
C THR A 30 -4.27 -30.86 2.46
N ALA A 31 -5.35 -30.15 2.78
CA ALA A 31 -5.36 -28.68 2.93
C ALA A 31 -4.68 -28.24 4.22
N ARG A 32 -4.76 -29.00 5.32
CA ARG A 32 -4.04 -28.72 6.58
C ARG A 32 -2.55 -28.99 6.45
N ASN A 33 -2.16 -30.08 5.81
CA ASN A 33 -0.75 -30.41 5.56
C ASN A 33 -0.07 -29.47 4.56
N ALA A 34 -0.83 -28.87 3.63
CA ALA A 34 -0.30 -27.83 2.74
C ALA A 34 -0.04 -26.49 3.47
N HIS A 35 -0.73 -26.22 4.60
CA HIS A 35 -0.51 -25.02 5.40
C HIS A 35 0.61 -25.18 6.44
N GLU A 36 0.89 -26.42 6.86
CA GLU A 36 1.92 -26.69 7.88
C GLU A 36 3.33 -26.87 7.29
N ASN A 37 3.45 -27.13 5.98
CA ASN A 37 4.73 -27.34 5.29
C ASN A 37 5.17 -26.19 4.34
N ALA A 38 4.50 -25.04 4.35
CA ALA A 38 5.09 -23.84 3.77
C ALA A 38 6.15 -23.31 4.74
N ALA A 39 7.34 -23.92 4.72
CA ALA A 39 8.52 -23.30 5.31
C ALA A 39 8.60 -21.86 4.76
N PRO A 40 8.83 -20.85 5.61
CA PRO A 40 8.94 -19.47 5.14
C PRO A 40 10.03 -19.41 4.06
N GLU A 41 9.67 -19.01 2.85
CA GLU A 41 10.66 -18.78 1.79
C GLU A 41 11.64 -17.75 2.33
N ARG A 42 12.82 -18.21 2.72
CA ARG A 42 13.92 -17.37 3.13
C ARG A 42 14.44 -16.67 1.88
N ASP A 43 14.18 -15.39 1.77
CA ASP A 43 14.86 -14.57 0.77
C ASP A 43 16.35 -14.51 1.15
N ALA A 44 17.12 -15.45 0.57
CA ALA A 44 18.54 -15.66 0.91
C ALA A 44 19.41 -14.43 0.59
N SER A 45 18.91 -13.46 -0.16
CA SER A 45 19.64 -12.26 -0.54
C SER A 45 19.63 -11.15 0.52
N ALA A 46 18.69 -11.17 1.48
CA ALA A 46 18.51 -10.07 2.44
C ALA A 46 18.53 -10.48 3.92
N GLY A 47 18.57 -11.78 4.25
CA GLY A 47 18.53 -12.24 5.64
C GLY A 47 17.19 -12.04 6.35
N PHE A 48 16.12 -11.68 5.60
CA PHE A 48 14.78 -11.47 6.12
C PHE A 48 13.90 -12.69 5.84
N SER A 49 13.27 -13.26 6.87
CA SER A 49 12.30 -14.33 6.77
C SER A 49 10.90 -13.76 7.05
N TYR A 50 9.99 -13.86 6.08
CA TYR A 50 8.62 -13.38 6.25
C TYR A 50 7.86 -14.25 7.24
N LEU A 51 7.31 -13.66 8.31
CA LEU A 51 6.54 -14.35 9.34
C LEU A 51 5.02 -14.24 9.16
N GLY A 52 4.56 -13.14 8.57
CA GLY A 52 3.13 -12.90 8.44
C GLY A 52 2.75 -11.41 8.47
N THR A 53 1.45 -11.16 8.65
CA THR A 53 0.92 -9.79 8.76
C THR A 53 0.23 -9.55 10.09
N LEU A 54 0.40 -8.35 10.63
CA LEU A 54 -0.34 -7.88 11.79
C LEU A 54 -1.47 -6.96 11.32
N ARG A 55 -2.73 -7.40 11.55
CA ARG A 55 -3.96 -6.67 11.19
C ARG A 55 -4.00 -6.18 9.73
N GLN A 56 -3.34 -6.88 8.81
CA GLN A 56 -3.21 -6.47 7.40
C GLN A 56 -2.64 -5.04 7.21
N GLN A 57 -1.99 -4.49 8.22
CA GLN A 57 -1.38 -3.16 8.19
C GLN A 57 0.14 -3.21 8.23
N PHE A 58 0.71 -4.23 8.87
CA PHE A 58 2.15 -4.39 8.99
C PHE A 58 2.57 -5.77 8.52
N ALA A 59 3.69 -5.88 7.82
CA ALA A 59 4.36 -7.13 7.53
C ALA A 59 5.46 -7.37 8.57
N LEU A 60 5.57 -8.61 9.05
CA LEU A 60 6.55 -9.03 10.03
C LEU A 60 7.61 -9.89 9.36
N PHE A 61 8.87 -9.59 9.68
CA PHE A 61 10.02 -10.33 9.20
C PHE A 61 10.93 -10.67 10.37
N GLU A 62 11.45 -11.88 10.36
CA GLU A 62 12.53 -12.30 11.25
C GLU A 62 13.87 -12.05 10.58
N THR A 63 14.84 -11.60 11.37
CA THR A 63 16.24 -11.47 10.98
C THR A 63 17.11 -12.11 12.04
N PRO A 64 18.39 -12.42 11.77
CA PRO A 64 19.32 -12.90 12.80
C PRO A 64 19.42 -11.97 14.01
N GLU A 65 19.14 -10.69 13.84
CA GLU A 65 19.24 -9.64 14.86
C GLU A 65 17.94 -9.47 15.67
N GLY A 66 16.79 -9.89 15.12
CA GLY A 66 15.51 -9.75 15.79
C GLY A 66 14.30 -9.71 14.87
N LEU A 67 13.29 -8.94 15.27
CA LEU A 67 12.02 -8.76 14.57
C LEU A 67 11.98 -7.41 13.85
N VAL A 68 11.63 -7.42 12.56
CA VAL A 68 11.42 -6.22 11.77
C VAL A 68 9.94 -6.10 11.39
N LEU A 69 9.35 -4.95 11.69
CA LEU A 69 8.02 -4.57 11.25
C LEU A 69 8.14 -3.61 10.07
N MET A 70 7.54 -3.95 8.95
CA MET A 70 7.42 -3.07 7.80
C MET A 70 6.01 -2.50 7.71
N HIS A 71 5.90 -1.19 7.49
CA HIS A 71 4.64 -0.56 7.10
C HIS A 71 4.56 -0.45 5.57
N PRO A 72 3.83 -1.34 4.87
CA PRO A 72 3.89 -1.48 3.41
C PRO A 72 3.51 -0.24 2.64
N LYS A 73 2.54 0.51 3.16
CA LYS A 73 2.14 1.79 2.58
C LYS A 73 3.28 2.81 2.62
N ALA A 74 3.98 2.94 3.76
CA ALA A 74 5.14 3.81 3.87
C ALA A 74 6.29 3.32 2.98
N ALA A 75 6.50 2.00 2.91
CA ALA A 75 7.47 1.39 2.02
C ALA A 75 7.19 1.71 0.54
N ARG A 76 5.94 1.52 0.10
CA ARG A 76 5.51 1.86 -1.27
C ARG A 76 5.67 3.35 -1.57
N GLU A 77 5.32 4.22 -0.63
CA GLU A 77 5.52 5.66 -0.76
C GLU A 77 7.00 5.99 -1.05
N ARG A 78 7.93 5.40 -0.30
CA ARG A 78 9.36 5.57 -0.51
C ARG A 78 9.81 5.02 -1.87
N ILE A 79 9.43 3.81 -2.23
CA ILE A 79 9.79 3.17 -3.50
C ILE A 79 9.31 4.01 -4.69
N ILE A 80 8.07 4.48 -4.69
CA ILE A 80 7.50 5.29 -5.77
C ILE A 80 8.24 6.63 -5.86
N PHE A 81 8.47 7.28 -4.72
CA PHE A 81 9.19 8.55 -4.67
C PHE A 81 10.58 8.44 -5.29
N GLU A 82 11.36 7.44 -4.90
CA GLU A 82 12.72 7.29 -5.44
C GLU A 82 12.74 6.87 -6.91
N ARG A 83 11.78 6.06 -7.35
CA ARG A 83 11.62 5.73 -8.77
C ARG A 83 11.30 6.96 -9.62
N LEU A 84 10.43 7.86 -9.13
CA LEU A 84 10.13 9.13 -9.80
C LEU A 84 11.35 10.06 -9.78
N ARG A 85 12.04 10.15 -8.64
CA ARG A 85 13.24 10.97 -8.48
C ARG A 85 14.39 10.52 -9.38
N ALA A 86 14.62 9.21 -9.49
CA ALA A 86 15.66 8.63 -10.34
C ALA A 86 15.40 8.85 -11.84
N ARG A 87 14.11 8.93 -12.24
CA ARG A 87 13.70 9.12 -13.64
C ARG A 87 13.43 10.58 -14.00
N ARG A 88 14.11 11.50 -13.36
CA ARG A 88 13.91 12.94 -13.60
C ARG A 88 14.07 13.36 -15.07
N GLU A 89 14.89 12.64 -15.82
CA GLU A 89 15.20 12.94 -17.24
C GLU A 89 14.42 12.07 -18.23
N ALA A 90 13.67 11.07 -17.76
CA ALA A 90 12.88 10.19 -18.59
C ALA A 90 11.48 9.98 -17.99
N PRO A 91 10.40 10.03 -18.79
CA PRO A 91 9.06 9.80 -18.30
C PRO A 91 8.91 8.38 -17.74
N MET A 92 8.04 8.24 -16.72
CA MET A 92 7.67 6.92 -16.20
C MET A 92 6.86 6.15 -17.24
N PRO A 93 7.02 4.81 -17.30
CA PRO A 93 6.13 3.99 -18.13
C PRO A 93 4.67 4.25 -17.78
N SER A 94 3.87 4.49 -18.81
CA SER A 94 2.45 4.80 -18.67
C SER A 94 1.59 3.70 -19.29
N GLN A 95 0.37 3.58 -18.79
CA GLN A 95 -0.69 2.76 -19.33
C GLN A 95 -1.76 3.68 -19.90
N GLN A 96 -2.08 3.52 -21.18
CA GLN A 96 -3.17 4.22 -21.82
C GLN A 96 -4.51 3.79 -21.22
N LEU A 97 -5.39 4.75 -20.98
CA LEU A 97 -6.77 4.47 -20.59
C LEU A 97 -7.58 4.10 -21.84
N LEU A 98 -8.38 3.03 -21.74
CA LEU A 98 -9.28 2.65 -22.82
C LEU A 98 -10.30 3.76 -23.10
N ASP A 99 -10.86 4.32 -22.04
CA ASP A 99 -11.73 5.48 -22.06
C ASP A 99 -11.05 6.64 -21.33
N PRO A 100 -10.65 7.72 -22.03
CA PRO A 100 -10.10 8.90 -21.40
C PRO A 100 -11.07 9.53 -20.41
N VAL A 101 -10.56 9.94 -19.26
CA VAL A 101 -11.37 10.58 -18.22
C VAL A 101 -11.40 12.07 -18.44
N VAL A 102 -12.60 12.62 -18.67
CA VAL A 102 -12.83 14.08 -18.82
C VAL A 102 -13.32 14.66 -17.51
N LEU A 103 -12.73 15.76 -17.07
CA LEU A 103 -13.04 16.45 -15.82
C LEU A 103 -13.22 17.94 -16.03
N ASP A 104 -14.35 18.45 -15.56
CA ASP A 104 -14.56 19.88 -15.38
C ASP A 104 -14.07 20.28 -13.97
N LEU A 105 -13.27 21.34 -13.93
CA LEU A 105 -12.60 21.82 -12.73
C LEU A 105 -12.98 23.28 -12.47
N ASP A 106 -12.81 23.73 -11.25
CA ASP A 106 -12.84 25.15 -11.03
C ASP A 106 -11.56 25.85 -11.60
N PRO A 107 -11.59 27.16 -11.83
CA PRO A 107 -10.46 27.87 -12.44
C PRO A 107 -9.16 27.78 -11.64
N ARG A 108 -9.25 27.63 -10.32
CA ARG A 108 -8.08 27.51 -9.43
C ARG A 108 -7.39 26.18 -9.62
N ASP A 109 -8.14 25.08 -9.58
CA ASP A 109 -7.61 23.72 -9.76
C ASP A 109 -7.07 23.50 -11.17
N PHE A 110 -7.74 24.07 -12.17
CA PHE A 110 -7.26 24.06 -13.55
C PHE A 110 -5.91 24.78 -13.69
N ALA A 111 -5.73 25.92 -13.02
CA ALA A 111 -4.46 26.63 -13.03
C ALA A 111 -3.33 25.83 -12.38
N VAL A 112 -3.62 25.12 -11.27
CA VAL A 112 -2.67 24.23 -10.60
C VAL A 112 -2.25 23.10 -11.55
N ILE A 113 -3.21 22.43 -12.20
CA ILE A 113 -2.90 21.34 -13.15
C ILE A 113 -2.04 21.86 -14.30
N ARG A 114 -2.36 23.00 -14.88
CA ARG A 114 -1.54 23.60 -15.94
C ARG A 114 -0.12 23.91 -15.48
N GLN A 115 0.04 24.37 -14.27
CA GLN A 115 1.36 24.65 -13.68
C GLN A 115 2.19 23.37 -13.53
N PHE A 116 1.56 22.25 -13.18
CA PHE A 116 2.22 20.96 -12.94
C PHE A 116 2.14 20.00 -14.13
N ALA A 117 1.59 20.41 -15.28
CA ALA A 117 1.46 19.55 -16.47
C ALA A 117 2.76 18.81 -16.84
N PRO A 118 3.95 19.45 -16.89
CA PRO A 118 5.20 18.75 -17.21
C PRO A 118 5.58 17.69 -16.17
N HIS A 119 5.16 17.87 -14.91
CA HIS A 119 5.44 16.90 -13.85
C HIS A 119 4.48 15.71 -13.88
N PHE A 120 3.23 15.95 -14.30
CA PHE A 120 2.28 14.86 -14.58
C PHE A 120 2.79 13.97 -15.72
N ASP A 121 3.20 14.57 -16.84
CA ASP A 121 3.76 13.81 -17.97
C ASP A 121 4.99 13.01 -17.56
N GLN A 122 5.89 13.62 -16.80
CA GLN A 122 7.08 12.96 -16.28
C GLN A 122 6.75 11.80 -15.34
N ALA A 123 5.68 11.92 -14.55
CA ALA A 123 5.15 10.84 -13.72
C ALA A 123 4.40 9.76 -14.51
N GLY A 124 4.27 9.89 -15.83
CA GLY A 124 3.57 8.95 -16.69
C GLY A 124 2.04 9.13 -16.71
N MET A 125 1.57 10.31 -16.32
CA MET A 125 0.15 10.65 -16.31
C MET A 125 -0.12 11.76 -17.34
N ALA A 126 -0.63 11.39 -18.51
CA ALA A 126 -0.96 12.38 -19.55
C ALA A 126 -2.26 13.10 -19.20
N VAL A 127 -2.12 14.38 -18.84
CA VAL A 127 -3.23 15.27 -18.50
C VAL A 127 -3.19 16.46 -19.45
N THR A 128 -4.17 16.53 -20.33
CA THR A 128 -4.24 17.56 -21.39
C THR A 128 -5.43 18.50 -21.20
N PRO A 129 -5.27 19.81 -21.45
CA PRO A 129 -6.40 20.73 -21.51
C PRO A 129 -7.37 20.32 -22.62
N PHE A 130 -8.67 20.32 -22.35
CA PHE A 130 -9.73 19.95 -23.29
C PHE A 130 -10.82 21.01 -23.45
N GLY A 131 -10.74 22.12 -22.73
CA GLY A 131 -11.68 23.24 -22.76
C GLY A 131 -11.19 24.40 -21.92
N GLN A 132 -12.08 25.31 -21.54
CA GLN A 132 -11.71 26.46 -20.72
C GLN A 132 -11.22 26.06 -19.32
N ASN A 133 -11.97 25.17 -18.66
CA ASN A 133 -11.63 24.62 -17.34
C ASN A 133 -11.76 23.10 -17.33
N THR A 134 -11.71 22.47 -18.49
CA THR A 134 -11.84 21.02 -18.65
C THR A 134 -10.49 20.42 -18.98
N ILE A 135 -10.20 19.28 -18.39
CA ILE A 135 -9.02 18.47 -18.69
C ILE A 135 -9.43 17.08 -19.15
N ARG A 136 -8.51 16.42 -19.85
CA ARG A 136 -8.61 15.03 -20.26
C ARG A 136 -7.39 14.26 -19.75
N ILE A 137 -7.64 13.13 -19.07
CA ILE A 137 -6.63 12.17 -18.64
C ILE A 137 -6.62 11.04 -19.66
N GLU A 138 -5.51 10.84 -20.33
CA GLU A 138 -5.35 9.82 -21.39
C GLU A 138 -4.55 8.61 -20.92
N SER A 139 -3.63 8.80 -19.97
CA SER A 139 -2.83 7.72 -19.43
C SER A 139 -2.56 7.89 -17.95
N ILE A 140 -2.22 6.77 -17.30
CA ILE A 140 -1.80 6.70 -15.91
C ILE A 140 -0.46 5.97 -15.81
N PRO A 141 0.35 6.21 -14.77
CA PRO A 141 1.58 5.48 -14.56
C PRO A 141 1.35 3.97 -14.44
N ALA A 142 2.13 3.17 -15.17
CA ALA A 142 1.98 1.71 -15.22
C ALA A 142 2.26 1.03 -13.84
N LEU A 143 3.00 1.70 -12.95
CA LEU A 143 3.28 1.20 -11.60
C LEU A 143 2.14 1.45 -10.60
N LEU A 144 1.10 2.18 -11.01
CA LEU A 144 -0.05 2.49 -10.17
C LEU A 144 -1.25 1.63 -10.55
N GLU A 145 -1.81 0.93 -9.58
CA GLU A 145 -3.12 0.30 -9.69
C GLU A 145 -4.19 1.36 -9.38
N LEU A 146 -4.53 2.21 -10.35
CA LEU A 146 -5.54 3.24 -10.17
C LEU A 146 -6.91 2.73 -10.60
N GLU A 147 -7.72 2.29 -9.63
CA GLU A 147 -9.12 1.96 -9.88
C GLU A 147 -9.95 3.21 -10.26
N ASN A 148 -9.48 4.40 -9.88
CA ASN A 148 -10.18 5.66 -10.15
C ASN A 148 -9.18 6.82 -10.32
N ALA A 149 -8.77 7.05 -11.57
CA ALA A 149 -7.87 8.13 -11.96
C ALA A 149 -8.42 9.53 -11.60
N ARG A 150 -9.76 9.69 -11.69
CA ARG A 150 -10.44 10.95 -11.34
C ARG A 150 -10.24 11.32 -9.88
N ALA A 151 -10.59 10.41 -8.97
CA ALA A 151 -10.48 10.67 -7.53
C ALA A 151 -9.01 10.90 -7.13
N PHE A 152 -8.09 10.14 -7.72
CA PHE A 152 -6.66 10.32 -7.50
C PHE A 152 -6.21 11.73 -7.88
N LEU A 153 -6.56 12.19 -9.09
CA LEU A 153 -6.16 13.50 -9.57
C LEU A 153 -6.73 14.63 -8.70
N LEU A 154 -8.04 14.60 -8.42
CA LEU A 154 -8.69 15.62 -7.60
C LEU A 154 -8.07 15.74 -6.21
N GLU A 155 -7.82 14.61 -5.55
CA GLU A 155 -7.16 14.60 -4.25
C GLU A 155 -5.70 15.07 -4.31
N LEU A 156 -4.99 14.80 -5.41
CA LEU A 156 -3.63 15.29 -5.60
C LEU A 156 -3.62 16.81 -5.81
N VAL A 157 -4.52 17.33 -6.65
CA VAL A 157 -4.67 18.78 -6.90
C VAL A 157 -5.01 19.53 -5.62
N ASP A 158 -5.96 19.02 -4.83
CA ASP A 158 -6.33 19.60 -3.54
C ASP A 158 -5.13 19.73 -2.60
N ARG A 159 -4.27 18.70 -2.56
CA ARG A 159 -3.03 18.72 -1.78
C ARG A 159 -1.99 19.70 -2.32
N LEU A 160 -1.81 19.74 -3.63
CA LEU A 160 -0.90 20.67 -4.26
C LEU A 160 -1.35 22.13 -4.03
N THR A 161 -2.65 22.36 -3.98
CA THR A 161 -3.25 23.66 -3.69
C THR A 161 -3.08 24.07 -2.23
N GLN A 162 -3.16 23.13 -1.28
CA GLN A 162 -2.99 23.36 0.15
C GLN A 162 -1.53 23.51 0.58
N SER A 163 -0.60 22.85 -0.11
CA SER A 163 0.81 23.08 0.14
C SER A 163 1.11 24.50 -0.32
N GLU A 164 1.44 25.40 0.63
CA GLU A 164 1.87 26.77 0.30
C GLU A 164 3.10 26.69 -0.59
N PHE A 165 2.88 26.64 -1.90
CA PHE A 165 3.91 26.78 -2.91
C PHE A 165 4.40 28.22 -2.90
N SER A 166 5.09 28.57 -1.82
CA SER A 166 5.82 29.80 -1.69
C SER A 166 6.86 29.86 -2.81
N ARG A 167 6.67 30.77 -3.70
CA ARG A 167 7.48 31.52 -4.65
C ARG A 167 8.94 31.14 -4.92
N ASN A 168 9.52 30.13 -4.29
CA ASN A 168 10.90 29.73 -4.45
C ASN A 168 11.04 28.36 -5.08
N ALA A 169 11.28 28.38 -6.37
CA ALA A 169 12.02 27.41 -7.12
C ALA A 169 11.28 26.19 -7.70
N LYS A 170 11.31 26.16 -9.03
CA LYS A 170 10.94 25.00 -9.88
C LYS A 170 11.51 23.65 -9.42
N ARG A 171 12.61 23.62 -8.67
CA ARG A 171 13.22 22.41 -8.14
C ARG A 171 12.49 21.85 -6.91
N MET A 172 12.10 22.71 -5.98
CA MET A 172 11.28 22.30 -4.81
C MET A 172 9.87 21.88 -5.23
N ALA A 173 9.33 22.49 -6.28
CA ALA A 173 8.02 22.14 -6.81
C ALA A 173 7.96 20.67 -7.28
N TYR A 174 8.99 20.21 -7.99
CA TYR A 174 9.05 18.82 -8.45
C TYR A 174 9.15 17.81 -7.30
N GLU A 175 10.05 18.03 -6.33
CA GLU A 175 10.21 17.10 -5.19
C GLU A 175 8.93 17.04 -4.33
N THR A 176 8.25 18.16 -4.13
CA THR A 176 6.96 18.19 -3.43
C THR A 176 5.89 17.46 -4.24
N PHE A 177 5.83 17.70 -5.55
CA PHE A 177 4.90 17.00 -6.43
C PHE A 177 5.08 15.48 -6.35
N ILE A 178 6.31 14.97 -6.55
CA ILE A 178 6.57 13.53 -6.50
C ILE A 178 6.33 12.94 -5.11
N GLY A 179 6.56 13.70 -4.03
CA GLY A 179 6.26 13.31 -2.66
C GLY A 179 4.75 13.11 -2.42
N GLU A 180 3.93 14.09 -2.84
CA GLU A 180 2.48 13.99 -2.75
C GLU A 180 1.93 12.89 -3.67
N PHE A 181 2.46 12.80 -4.89
CA PHE A 181 2.11 11.77 -5.84
C PHE A 181 2.41 10.36 -5.29
N ALA A 182 3.61 10.13 -4.76
CA ALA A 182 4.01 8.86 -4.16
C ALA A 182 3.14 8.50 -2.96
N ARG A 183 2.84 9.46 -2.10
CA ARG A 183 1.99 9.28 -0.93
C ARG A 183 0.58 8.85 -1.31
N LYS A 184 -0.01 9.48 -2.32
CA LYS A 184 -1.34 9.14 -2.83
C LYS A 184 -1.38 7.77 -3.51
N SER A 185 -0.36 7.49 -4.32
CA SER A 185 -0.24 6.22 -5.03
C SER A 185 -0.08 5.03 -4.08
N ALA A 186 0.55 5.22 -2.93
CA ALA A 186 0.72 4.18 -1.91
C ALA A 186 -0.52 3.92 -1.05
N TRP A 187 -1.57 4.74 -1.16
CA TRP A 187 -2.70 4.74 -0.21
C TRP A 187 -3.48 3.42 -0.16
N ARG A 188 -3.64 2.70 -1.28
CA ARG A 188 -4.56 1.56 -1.40
C ARG A 188 -3.89 0.19 -1.32
N GLU A 189 -2.61 0.12 -0.95
CA GLU A 189 -1.92 -1.16 -0.86
C GLU A 189 -2.51 -2.04 0.24
N ARG A 190 -3.12 -3.16 -0.15
CA ARG A 190 -3.40 -4.27 0.76
C ARG A 190 -2.23 -5.24 0.73
N ILE A 191 -1.77 -5.63 1.90
CA ILE A 191 -0.68 -6.59 2.01
C ILE A 191 -1.22 -7.97 1.68
N SER A 192 -0.62 -8.61 0.67
CA SER A 192 -0.71 -10.07 0.53
C SER A 192 0.60 -10.71 0.99
N PRO A 193 0.58 -11.94 1.52
CA PRO A 193 1.80 -12.65 1.92
C PRO A 193 2.84 -12.74 0.80
N HIS A 194 2.40 -12.88 -0.44
CA HIS A 194 3.28 -12.97 -1.62
C HIS A 194 3.91 -11.64 -2.03
N ARG A 195 3.28 -10.52 -1.70
CA ARG A 195 3.78 -9.17 -2.09
C ARG A 195 4.71 -8.55 -1.05
N ALA A 196 4.58 -8.93 0.22
CA ALA A 196 5.36 -8.33 1.31
C ALA A 196 6.89 -8.49 1.13
N PRO A 197 7.43 -9.67 0.79
CA PRO A 197 8.85 -9.84 0.52
C PRO A 197 9.35 -9.03 -0.69
N ALA A 198 8.55 -8.93 -1.75
CA ALA A 198 8.90 -8.13 -2.93
C ALA A 198 8.96 -6.63 -2.61
N ILE A 199 8.00 -6.13 -1.82
CA ILE A 199 8.00 -4.74 -1.36
C ILE A 199 9.22 -4.46 -0.48
N LEU A 200 9.57 -5.37 0.43
CA LEU A 200 10.76 -5.23 1.26
C LEU A 200 12.04 -5.17 0.41
N LYS A 201 12.17 -6.06 -0.57
CA LYS A 201 13.31 -6.09 -1.49
C LYS A 201 13.45 -4.76 -2.26
N ASP A 202 12.35 -4.27 -2.83
CA ASP A 202 12.34 -2.99 -3.55
C ASP A 202 12.66 -1.82 -2.60
N LEU A 203 12.18 -1.87 -1.36
CA LEU A 203 12.46 -0.85 -0.35
C LEU A 203 13.94 -0.81 0.03
N LEU A 204 14.55 -1.98 0.25
CA LEU A 204 15.97 -2.07 0.61
C LEU A 204 16.89 -1.65 -0.52
N ALA A 205 16.43 -1.64 -1.77
CA ALA A 205 17.13 -1.09 -2.92
C ALA A 205 17.07 0.44 -3.02
N CYS A 206 16.26 1.11 -2.19
CA CYS A 206 16.19 2.57 -2.13
C CYS A 206 17.42 3.18 -1.45
N GLU A 207 17.77 4.42 -1.79
CA GLU A 207 18.87 5.17 -1.13
C GLU A 207 18.61 5.39 0.36
N VAL A 208 17.34 5.65 0.71
CA VAL A 208 16.93 5.92 2.11
C VAL A 208 15.74 5.03 2.49
N PRO A 209 15.96 3.72 2.76
CA PRO A 209 14.86 2.76 2.94
C PRO A 209 14.07 2.94 4.24
N TYR A 210 14.62 3.62 5.26
CA TYR A 210 14.09 3.61 6.62
C TYR A 210 12.99 4.63 6.91
N CYS A 211 12.74 5.59 6.00
CA CYS A 211 11.69 6.59 6.17
C CYS A 211 11.04 7.00 4.85
N THR A 212 9.78 7.45 4.91
CA THR A 212 9.09 8.11 3.78
C THR A 212 9.72 9.47 3.48
N PRO A 213 9.43 10.10 2.33
CA PRO A 213 9.81 11.50 2.06
C PRO A 213 9.36 12.47 3.15
N GLY A 214 8.23 12.20 3.80
CA GLY A 214 7.71 12.98 4.92
C GLY A 214 8.28 12.60 6.30
N GLY A 215 9.34 11.77 6.38
CA GLY A 215 10.03 11.41 7.63
C GLY A 215 9.34 10.33 8.47
N LYS A 216 8.26 9.69 8.00
CA LYS A 216 7.62 8.59 8.74
C LYS A 216 8.42 7.30 8.57
N PRO A 217 8.59 6.48 9.62
CA PRO A 217 9.32 5.22 9.52
C PRO A 217 8.63 4.24 8.57
N THR A 218 9.43 3.56 7.74
CA THR A 218 9.01 2.47 6.85
C THR A 218 9.22 1.12 7.51
N LEU A 219 10.31 1.00 8.28
CA LEU A 219 10.74 -0.18 9.01
C LEU A 219 10.96 0.19 10.48
N VAL A 220 10.60 -0.73 11.38
CA VAL A 220 10.90 -0.65 12.81
C VAL A 220 11.53 -1.97 13.22
N ASN A 221 12.69 -1.92 13.85
CA ASN A 221 13.43 -3.09 14.32
C ASN A 221 13.31 -3.25 15.82
N TYR A 222 13.11 -4.49 16.29
CA TYR A 222 13.20 -4.90 17.69
C TYR A 222 14.27 -5.97 17.81
N SER A 223 15.41 -5.63 18.40
CA SER A 223 16.50 -6.58 18.59
C SER A 223 16.14 -7.69 19.59
N VAL A 224 16.74 -8.88 19.43
CA VAL A 224 16.53 -10.00 20.36
C VAL A 224 16.85 -9.60 21.82
N PRO A 225 17.95 -8.89 22.12
CA PRO A 225 18.21 -8.39 23.47
C PRO A 225 17.13 -7.46 24.01
N GLU A 226 16.59 -6.58 23.16
CA GLU A 226 15.51 -5.69 23.56
C GLU A 226 14.22 -6.45 23.88
N ILE A 227 13.89 -7.46 23.07
CA ILE A 227 12.74 -8.33 23.33
C ILE A 227 12.94 -9.10 24.64
N LYS A 228 14.11 -9.74 24.83
CA LYS A 228 14.44 -10.46 26.08
C LYS A 228 14.28 -9.57 27.31
N ARG A 229 14.79 -8.34 27.25
CA ARG A 229 14.67 -7.38 28.35
C ARG A 229 13.23 -7.06 28.72
N LYS A 230 12.33 -6.96 27.71
CA LYS A 230 10.89 -6.74 27.94
C LYS A 230 10.21 -7.91 28.65
N PHE A 231 10.74 -9.12 28.51
CA PHE A 231 10.27 -10.33 29.21
C PHE A 231 11.01 -10.59 30.55
N GLY A 232 11.93 -9.70 30.95
CA GLY A 232 12.74 -9.89 32.18
C GLY A 232 13.80 -10.99 32.04
N LEU A 233 14.12 -11.42 30.82
CA LEU A 233 15.17 -12.40 30.56
C LEU A 233 16.53 -11.68 30.47
N GLN A 234 17.56 -12.31 31.02
CA GLN A 234 18.94 -11.81 30.85
C GLN A 234 19.35 -11.90 29.39
N ALA A 235 20.07 -10.87 28.93
CA ALA A 235 20.56 -10.80 27.55
C ALA A 235 21.71 -11.77 27.30
#